data_de6ce3eb8b8bfe6b04a3fa9662cde57d
#
_entry.id   de6ce3eb8b8bfe6b04a3fa9662cde57d
#
_cell.length_a   1.000
_cell.length_b   1.000
_cell.length_c   1.000
_cell.angle_alpha   90.00
_cell.angle_beta   90.00
_cell.angle_gamma   90.00
#
_symmetry.space_group_name_H-M   'P 1'
#
loop_
_entity.id
_entity.type
_entity.pdbx_description
1 polymer ?
#
loop_
_entity_poly.entity_id
_entity_poly.type
_entity_poly.pdbx_seq_one_letter_code
_entity_poly.pdbx_strand_id
1 'polypeptide(L)'
;MQNYQEWFSIKELMEKNLYLPGSDKGIVKKAAREGWQKRQRQGVKGKTFEYHYTSFPIAVQQQLGLYQAEQPHSQVNEPRRHYTTEVSSIENTQAEDHIPIPFYTCFSAFTSSAKANQHITLMKDWLTGRGITADKLVFVSATGDSMLPTIHHGDLLLINREVNSAKEEGIYVIRSGKQIWIKRIQGLPNGIRLMSDNKTLYPPIDLSFEQYHALEIIGKVIFIGHHLI
;
A
#
# COMPACT_ATOMS: atom_id res chain seq x y z
N MET A 1 -23.23 -14.84 -25.41
CA MET A 1 -21.86 -14.34 -25.63
C MET A 1 -21.92 -12.83 -25.60
N GLN A 2 -21.43 -12.20 -24.54
CA GLN A 2 -21.36 -10.73 -24.48
C GLN A 2 -20.16 -10.29 -25.33
N ASN A 3 -20.43 -9.54 -26.41
CA ASN A 3 -19.38 -8.93 -27.22
C ASN A 3 -18.75 -7.77 -26.41
N TYR A 4 -17.62 -8.02 -25.79
CA TYR A 4 -16.85 -6.97 -25.14
C TYR A 4 -16.03 -6.20 -26.19
N GLN A 5 -16.08 -4.87 -26.11
CA GLN A 5 -15.26 -4.01 -26.96
C GLN A 5 -13.79 -4.14 -26.53
N GLU A 6 -12.91 -4.65 -27.40
CA GLU A 6 -11.49 -4.86 -27.13
C GLU A 6 -10.61 -3.67 -27.53
N TRP A 7 -11.05 -2.88 -28.49
CA TRP A 7 -10.29 -1.79 -29.10
C TRP A 7 -10.99 -0.46 -28.91
N PHE A 8 -10.24 0.54 -28.43
CA PHE A 8 -10.76 1.86 -28.09
C PHE A 8 -9.98 2.94 -28.82
N SER A 9 -10.69 3.87 -29.47
CA SER A 9 -10.12 5.11 -29.99
C SER A 9 -9.86 6.09 -28.83
N ILE A 10 -8.98 7.07 -29.06
CA ILE A 10 -8.70 8.12 -28.06
C ILE A 10 -9.96 8.86 -27.67
N LYS A 11 -10.84 9.14 -28.63
CA LYS A 11 -12.12 9.85 -28.40
C LYS A 11 -13.01 9.05 -27.43
N GLU A 12 -13.15 7.75 -27.66
CA GLU A 12 -13.93 6.86 -26.78
C GLU A 12 -13.30 6.75 -25.36
N LEU A 13 -11.97 6.78 -25.25
CA LEU A 13 -11.29 6.78 -23.95
C LEU A 13 -11.52 8.09 -23.18
N MET A 14 -11.57 9.22 -23.88
CA MET A 14 -11.85 10.52 -23.25
C MET A 14 -13.30 10.66 -22.79
N GLU A 15 -14.27 10.17 -23.57
CA GLU A 15 -15.70 10.21 -23.24
C GLU A 15 -16.03 9.41 -21.97
N LYS A 16 -15.22 8.39 -21.62
CA LYS A 16 -15.46 7.50 -20.47
C LYS A 16 -14.87 8.01 -19.14
N ASN A 17 -14.28 9.20 -19.12
CA ASN A 17 -13.72 9.83 -17.91
C ASN A 17 -12.82 8.90 -17.08
N LEU A 18 -11.89 8.21 -17.74
CA LEU A 18 -10.99 7.22 -17.16
C LEU A 18 -9.78 7.89 -16.49
N TYR A 19 -9.02 7.14 -15.68
CA TYR A 19 -7.74 7.58 -15.11
C TYR A 19 -6.65 7.73 -16.18
N LEU A 20 -6.92 8.62 -17.15
CA LEU A 20 -6.06 8.97 -18.28
C LEU A 20 -5.87 10.48 -18.36
N PRO A 21 -4.80 10.96 -19.04
CA PRO A 21 -4.63 12.39 -19.28
C PRO A 21 -5.86 13.01 -19.99
N GLY A 22 -6.31 14.18 -19.53
CA GLY A 22 -7.51 14.85 -20.04
C GLY A 22 -7.36 15.49 -21.44
N SER A 23 -6.40 15.05 -22.25
CA SER A 23 -6.20 15.53 -23.63
C SER A 23 -5.73 14.42 -24.57
N ASP A 24 -6.15 14.49 -25.84
CA ASP A 24 -5.75 13.55 -26.90
C ASP A 24 -4.24 13.38 -26.96
N LYS A 25 -3.50 14.51 -26.99
CA LYS A 25 -2.03 14.51 -27.05
C LYS A 25 -1.40 13.84 -25.83
N GLY A 26 -2.01 14.03 -24.66
CA GLY A 26 -1.57 13.41 -23.40
C GLY A 26 -1.73 11.90 -23.44
N ILE A 27 -2.87 11.39 -23.91
CA ILE A 27 -3.14 9.96 -24.07
C ILE A 27 -2.20 9.33 -25.09
N VAL A 28 -2.00 9.96 -26.25
CA VAL A 28 -1.06 9.49 -27.29
C VAL A 28 0.36 9.40 -26.75
N LYS A 29 0.83 10.42 -26.01
CA LYS A 29 2.17 10.42 -25.40
C LYS A 29 2.32 9.32 -24.36
N LYS A 30 1.28 9.10 -23.53
CA LYS A 30 1.25 8.01 -22.56
C LYS A 30 1.29 6.64 -23.25
N ALA A 31 0.45 6.43 -24.27
CA ALA A 31 0.39 5.21 -25.05
C ALA A 31 1.72 4.86 -25.71
N ALA A 32 2.43 5.88 -26.25
CA ALA A 32 3.75 5.70 -26.85
C ALA A 32 4.82 5.34 -25.80
N ARG A 33 4.78 5.98 -24.61
CA ARG A 33 5.72 5.71 -23.52
C ARG A 33 5.55 4.32 -22.92
N GLU A 34 4.31 3.87 -22.81
CA GLU A 34 3.94 2.59 -22.18
C GLU A 34 3.81 1.45 -23.21
N GLY A 35 4.09 1.70 -24.48
CA GLY A 35 4.10 0.69 -25.53
C GLY A 35 2.75 0.05 -25.84
N TRP A 36 1.65 0.83 -25.79
CA TRP A 36 0.31 0.29 -26.01
C TRP A 36 0.16 -0.30 -27.41
N GLN A 37 -0.47 -1.48 -27.51
CA GLN A 37 -0.82 -2.10 -28.78
C GLN A 37 -1.81 -1.23 -29.52
N LYS A 38 -1.45 -0.84 -30.74
CA LYS A 38 -2.30 0.04 -31.59
C LYS A 38 -2.54 -0.59 -32.96
N ARG A 39 -3.71 -0.35 -33.52
CA ARG A 39 -4.05 -0.66 -34.90
C ARG A 39 -4.70 0.56 -35.57
N GLN A 40 -4.69 0.61 -36.88
CA GLN A 40 -5.45 1.63 -37.63
C GLN A 40 -6.91 1.20 -37.72
N ARG A 41 -7.84 2.11 -37.36
CA ARG A 41 -9.28 1.85 -37.47
C ARG A 41 -9.67 1.78 -38.93
N GLN A 42 -10.35 0.71 -39.33
CA GLN A 42 -10.87 0.54 -40.68
C GLN A 42 -12.22 1.25 -40.82
N GLY A 43 -12.52 1.77 -42.04
CA GLY A 43 -13.82 2.36 -42.34
C GLY A 43 -13.99 3.82 -41.91
N VAL A 44 -12.95 4.53 -41.48
CA VAL A 44 -13.01 5.96 -41.11
C VAL A 44 -12.09 6.79 -42.03
N LYS A 45 -12.58 7.93 -42.51
CA LYS A 45 -11.73 8.86 -43.25
C LYS A 45 -10.65 9.45 -42.32
N GLY A 46 -9.37 9.21 -42.61
CA GLY A 46 -8.22 9.71 -41.87
C GLY A 46 -7.43 8.61 -41.13
N LYS A 47 -6.25 8.96 -40.58
CA LYS A 47 -5.38 8.06 -39.78
C LYS A 47 -5.85 8.05 -38.34
N THR A 48 -6.90 7.30 -38.02
CA THR A 48 -7.39 7.11 -36.65
C THR A 48 -6.83 5.79 -36.12
N PHE A 49 -6.25 5.81 -34.90
CA PHE A 49 -5.74 4.63 -34.22
C PHE A 49 -6.65 4.20 -33.09
N GLU A 50 -6.74 2.89 -32.89
CA GLU A 50 -7.37 2.24 -31.75
C GLU A 50 -6.31 1.52 -30.94
N TYR A 51 -6.52 1.45 -29.64
CA TYR A 51 -5.63 0.82 -28.68
C TYR A 51 -6.33 -0.36 -28.02
N HIS A 52 -5.60 -1.47 -27.85
CA HIS A 52 -6.14 -2.67 -27.25
C HIS A 52 -6.18 -2.55 -25.72
N TYR A 53 -7.28 -2.93 -25.10
CA TYR A 53 -7.51 -2.74 -23.66
C TYR A 53 -6.47 -3.44 -22.77
N THR A 54 -5.91 -4.58 -23.19
CA THR A 54 -4.87 -5.31 -22.42
C THR A 54 -3.58 -4.52 -22.21
N SER A 55 -3.33 -3.50 -23.05
CA SER A 55 -2.18 -2.61 -22.92
C SER A 55 -2.44 -1.41 -22.00
N PHE A 56 -3.66 -1.24 -21.51
CA PHE A 56 -3.98 -0.13 -20.61
C PHE A 56 -3.49 -0.40 -19.18
N PRO A 57 -3.23 0.64 -18.39
CA PRO A 57 -3.00 0.47 -16.95
C PRO A 57 -4.15 -0.30 -16.30
N ILE A 58 -3.84 -1.16 -15.32
CA ILE A 58 -4.82 -2.01 -14.62
C ILE A 58 -6.02 -1.19 -14.11
N ALA A 59 -5.77 0.00 -13.56
CA ALA A 59 -6.82 0.90 -13.08
C ALA A 59 -7.83 1.30 -14.20
N VAL A 60 -7.35 1.48 -15.43
CA VAL A 60 -8.19 1.80 -16.59
C VAL A 60 -8.98 0.56 -17.05
N GLN A 61 -8.36 -0.62 -17.04
CA GLN A 61 -9.04 -1.88 -17.36
C GLN A 61 -10.17 -2.18 -16.36
N GLN A 62 -9.94 -1.92 -15.07
CA GLN A 62 -10.95 -2.06 -14.01
C GLN A 62 -12.12 -1.10 -14.21
N GLN A 63 -11.86 0.17 -14.56
CA GLN A 63 -12.91 1.14 -14.85
C GLN A 63 -13.74 0.80 -16.10
N LEU A 64 -13.12 0.12 -17.07
CA LEU A 64 -13.81 -0.39 -18.26
C LEU A 64 -14.60 -1.67 -18.00
N GLY A 65 -14.47 -2.30 -16.82
CA GLY A 65 -15.05 -3.59 -16.50
C GLY A 65 -14.46 -4.76 -17.30
N LEU A 66 -13.26 -4.58 -17.87
CA LEU A 66 -12.58 -5.54 -18.74
C LEU A 66 -11.42 -6.26 -18.04
N TYR A 67 -11.15 -5.95 -16.78
CA TYR A 67 -10.13 -6.64 -16.00
C TYR A 67 -10.63 -8.04 -15.63
N GLN A 68 -10.11 -9.05 -16.33
CA GLN A 68 -10.16 -10.42 -15.88
C GLN A 68 -8.85 -10.72 -15.17
N ALA A 69 -8.90 -11.10 -13.89
CA ALA A 69 -7.73 -11.64 -13.21
C ALA A 69 -7.32 -12.91 -13.96
N GLU A 70 -6.32 -12.82 -14.81
CA GLU A 70 -5.78 -13.98 -15.51
C GLU A 70 -5.22 -14.96 -14.49
N GLN A 71 -5.76 -16.18 -14.51
CA GLN A 71 -5.02 -17.32 -14.00
C GLN A 71 -3.73 -17.46 -14.83
N PRO A 72 -2.58 -17.76 -14.21
CA PRO A 72 -1.31 -17.78 -14.93
C PRO A 72 -1.25 -18.98 -15.90
N HIS A 73 -1.51 -18.75 -17.16
CA HIS A 73 -1.08 -19.63 -18.22
C HIS A 73 0.24 -19.13 -18.78
N SER A 74 1.30 -19.69 -18.23
CA SER A 74 2.65 -19.59 -18.75
C SER A 74 2.81 -20.44 -20.01
N GLN A 75 3.13 -19.80 -21.12
CA GLN A 75 3.99 -20.39 -22.14
C GLN A 75 4.90 -19.29 -22.71
N VAL A 76 6.03 -19.12 -22.08
CA VAL A 76 7.19 -18.47 -22.70
C VAL A 76 8.16 -19.57 -23.04
N ASN A 77 8.38 -19.81 -24.34
CA ASN A 77 9.42 -20.69 -24.86
C ASN A 77 10.77 -19.93 -24.80
N GLU A 78 11.50 -20.11 -23.73
CA GLU A 78 12.95 -19.84 -23.70
C GLU A 78 13.73 -21.16 -23.57
N PRO A 79 14.91 -21.29 -24.17
CA PRO A 79 15.71 -22.53 -24.10
C PRO A 79 16.19 -22.75 -22.66
N ARG A 80 15.69 -23.81 -22.04
CA ARG A 80 16.02 -24.22 -20.66
C ARG A 80 17.49 -24.62 -20.57
N ARG A 81 18.26 -23.87 -19.79
CA ARG A 81 19.43 -24.45 -19.11
C ARG A 81 18.91 -25.30 -17.93
N HIS A 82 19.16 -26.58 -17.98
CA HIS A 82 18.82 -27.51 -16.92
C HIS A 82 19.62 -27.17 -15.65
N TYR A 83 18.96 -26.56 -14.69
CA TYR A 83 19.34 -26.70 -13.28
C TYR A 83 18.42 -27.77 -12.71
N THR A 84 18.95 -28.96 -12.44
CA THR A 84 18.28 -29.98 -11.65
C THR A 84 18.27 -29.51 -10.20
N THR A 85 17.27 -28.74 -9.82
CA THR A 85 16.90 -28.63 -8.42
C THR A 85 15.79 -29.66 -8.23
N GLU A 86 16.03 -30.67 -7.44
CA GLU A 86 14.99 -31.57 -6.95
C GLU A 86 13.96 -30.70 -6.20
N VAL A 87 12.87 -30.38 -6.88
CA VAL A 87 11.68 -29.85 -6.22
C VAL A 87 11.03 -31.06 -5.56
N SER A 88 11.45 -31.33 -4.33
CA SER A 88 10.63 -32.15 -3.43
C SER A 88 9.24 -31.54 -3.40
N SER A 89 8.24 -32.36 -3.71
CA SER A 89 6.82 -32.06 -3.64
C SER A 89 6.53 -31.24 -2.37
N ILE A 90 6.28 -29.94 -2.56
CA ILE A 90 5.73 -29.09 -1.51
C ILE A 90 4.26 -29.51 -1.41
N GLU A 91 4.02 -30.46 -0.54
CA GLU A 91 2.67 -30.80 -0.11
C GLU A 91 2.01 -29.55 0.47
N ASN A 92 0.75 -29.44 0.25
CA ASN A 92 -0.20 -28.35 0.46
C ASN A 92 -0.39 -27.98 1.95
N THR A 93 0.72 -27.68 2.67
CA THR A 93 0.75 -27.25 4.07
C THR A 93 0.77 -25.72 4.27
N GLN A 94 0.65 -24.93 3.20
CA GLN A 94 0.95 -23.49 3.26
C GLN A 94 -0.19 -22.59 3.75
N ALA A 95 -1.40 -23.09 3.96
CA ALA A 95 -2.50 -22.24 4.42
C ALA A 95 -2.40 -21.90 5.93
N GLU A 96 -1.74 -22.74 6.73
CA GLU A 96 -1.62 -22.56 8.18
C GLU A 96 -0.46 -21.65 8.61
N ASP A 97 0.48 -21.39 7.70
CA ASP A 97 1.69 -20.59 7.99
C ASP A 97 1.54 -19.09 7.66
N HIS A 98 0.39 -18.68 7.15
CA HIS A 98 0.13 -17.32 6.72
C HIS A 98 -0.99 -16.68 7.54
N ILE A 99 -0.69 -15.56 8.18
CA ILE A 99 -1.62 -14.86 9.05
C ILE A 99 -2.06 -13.55 8.39
N PRO A 100 -3.37 -13.37 8.11
CA PRO A 100 -3.89 -12.12 7.59
C PRO A 100 -3.93 -11.05 8.68
N ILE A 101 -3.22 -9.95 8.48
CA ILE A 101 -3.20 -8.78 9.35
C ILE A 101 -4.09 -7.69 8.76
N PRO A 102 -5.03 -7.10 9.51
CA PRO A 102 -5.89 -6.04 9.03
C PRO A 102 -5.09 -4.86 8.49
N PHE A 103 -5.52 -4.30 7.34
CA PHE A 103 -4.93 -3.11 6.74
C PHE A 103 -5.93 -1.98 6.63
N TYR A 104 -5.51 -0.77 7.03
CA TYR A 104 -6.25 0.47 6.93
C TYR A 104 -5.49 1.50 6.11
N THR A 105 -6.18 2.14 5.17
CA THR A 105 -5.59 3.15 4.28
C THR A 105 -5.28 4.48 4.97
N CYS A 106 -5.79 4.69 6.18
CA CYS A 106 -5.51 5.89 6.98
C CYS A 106 -5.81 5.65 8.47
N PHE A 107 -5.26 6.49 9.32
CA PHE A 107 -5.47 6.41 10.78
C PHE A 107 -6.91 6.70 11.21
N SER A 108 -7.65 7.54 10.50
CA SER A 108 -9.06 7.79 10.80
C SER A 108 -9.93 6.56 10.62
N ALA A 109 -9.70 5.77 9.57
CA ALA A 109 -10.38 4.49 9.37
C ALA A 109 -10.02 3.48 10.48
N PHE A 110 -8.75 3.39 10.84
CA PHE A 110 -8.26 2.53 11.90
C PHE A 110 -8.88 2.86 13.27
N THR A 111 -9.04 4.14 13.59
CA THR A 111 -9.53 4.58 14.92
C THR A 111 -11.04 4.71 15.02
N SER A 112 -11.77 4.64 13.92
CA SER A 112 -13.24 4.77 13.86
C SER A 112 -14.01 3.48 14.18
N SER A 113 -13.35 2.41 14.64
CA SER A 113 -13.95 1.08 14.84
C SER A 113 -14.51 0.44 13.55
N ALA A 114 -14.17 0.99 12.39
CA ALA A 114 -14.50 0.40 11.11
C ALA A 114 -13.77 -0.96 10.96
N LYS A 115 -14.46 -1.95 10.39
CA LYS A 115 -13.80 -3.20 10.05
C LYS A 115 -12.84 -2.96 8.88
N ALA A 116 -11.64 -3.53 8.96
CA ALA A 116 -10.71 -3.54 7.83
C ALA A 116 -11.31 -4.34 6.67
N ASN A 117 -11.32 -3.73 5.49
CA ASN A 117 -11.79 -4.39 4.26
C ASN A 117 -10.66 -5.11 3.51
N GLN A 118 -9.42 -4.88 3.91
CA GLN A 118 -8.21 -5.42 3.29
C GLN A 118 -7.30 -6.01 4.35
N HIS A 119 -6.48 -6.99 3.95
CA HIS A 119 -5.52 -7.65 4.81
C HIS A 119 -4.19 -7.79 4.07
N ILE A 120 -3.09 -7.70 4.82
CA ILE A 120 -1.75 -8.03 4.35
C ILE A 120 -1.32 -9.27 5.10
N THR A 121 -0.89 -10.28 4.36
CA THR A 121 -0.53 -11.57 4.94
C THR A 121 0.93 -11.59 5.35
N LEU A 122 1.20 -12.02 6.57
CA LEU A 122 2.55 -12.25 7.09
C LEU A 122 2.78 -13.73 7.37
N MET A 123 4.03 -14.17 7.24
CA MET A 123 4.44 -15.51 7.63
C MET A 123 4.41 -15.66 9.17
N LYS A 124 3.82 -16.73 9.65
CA LYS A 124 3.72 -17.03 11.09
C LYS A 124 5.10 -17.05 11.77
N ASP A 125 6.09 -17.67 11.14
CA ASP A 125 7.45 -17.76 11.67
C ASP A 125 8.11 -16.40 11.85
N TRP A 126 7.80 -15.43 10.97
CA TRP A 126 8.30 -14.07 11.09
C TRP A 126 7.78 -13.38 12.37
N LEU A 127 6.56 -13.69 12.77
CA LEU A 127 5.93 -13.17 13.99
C LEU A 127 6.43 -13.91 15.24
N THR A 128 6.41 -15.25 15.22
CA THR A 128 6.77 -16.08 16.37
C THR A 128 8.24 -15.90 16.76
N GLY A 129 9.13 -15.80 15.77
CA GLY A 129 10.55 -15.53 16.01
C GLY A 129 10.84 -14.18 16.71
N ARG A 130 9.85 -13.29 16.76
CA ARG A 130 9.91 -11.97 17.43
C ARG A 130 9.05 -11.88 18.68
N GLY A 131 8.36 -12.96 19.06
CA GLY A 131 7.42 -12.96 20.18
C GLY A 131 6.23 -12.03 20.00
N ILE A 132 5.78 -11.81 18.74
CA ILE A 132 4.70 -10.88 18.40
C ILE A 132 3.40 -11.66 18.21
N THR A 133 2.34 -11.19 18.85
CA THR A 133 1.00 -11.76 18.76
C THR A 133 0.22 -11.14 17.62
N ALA A 134 -0.20 -11.94 16.65
CA ALA A 134 -0.79 -11.48 15.40
C ALA A 134 -2.12 -10.72 15.57
N ASP A 135 -2.97 -11.13 16.51
CA ASP A 135 -4.29 -10.52 16.81
C ASP A 135 -4.21 -9.07 17.28
N LYS A 136 -3.03 -8.64 17.72
CA LYS A 136 -2.75 -7.26 18.16
C LYS A 136 -2.08 -6.41 17.07
N LEU A 137 -1.83 -6.99 15.91
CA LEU A 137 -1.19 -6.28 14.82
C LEU A 137 -2.20 -5.59 13.89
N VAL A 138 -1.76 -4.50 13.31
CA VAL A 138 -2.49 -3.77 12.26
C VAL A 138 -1.52 -3.09 11.33
N PHE A 139 -1.82 -3.12 10.03
CA PHE A 139 -1.16 -2.27 9.05
C PHE A 139 -1.96 -0.99 8.85
N VAL A 140 -1.25 0.14 8.78
CA VAL A 140 -1.84 1.44 8.47
C VAL A 140 -0.93 2.20 7.52
N SER A 141 -1.51 2.88 6.52
CA SER A 141 -0.74 3.79 5.67
C SER A 141 -0.46 5.10 6.40
N ALA A 142 0.80 5.53 6.39
CA ALA A 142 1.23 6.78 7.01
C ALA A 142 0.71 7.99 6.25
N THR A 143 0.41 9.07 6.99
CA THR A 143 -0.03 10.33 6.42
C THR A 143 0.76 11.48 7.03
N GLY A 144 1.17 12.43 6.20
CA GLY A 144 1.94 13.60 6.62
C GLY A 144 3.44 13.42 6.47
N ASP A 145 4.20 14.40 6.92
CA ASP A 145 5.64 14.55 6.76
C ASP A 145 6.40 14.75 8.07
N SER A 146 5.70 14.68 9.21
CA SER A 146 6.27 14.96 10.52
C SER A 146 7.38 14.01 10.93
N MET A 147 7.44 12.82 10.36
CA MET A 147 8.42 11.79 10.68
C MET A 147 9.48 11.59 9.58
N LEU A 148 9.56 12.51 8.62
CA LEU A 148 10.64 12.51 7.63
C LEU A 148 12.02 12.66 8.31
N PRO A 149 13.06 12.00 7.81
CA PRO A 149 13.09 11.07 6.67
C PRO A 149 12.72 9.61 7.04
N THR A 150 12.39 9.32 8.29
CA THR A 150 12.17 7.95 8.80
C THR A 150 10.87 7.34 8.25
N ILE A 151 9.80 8.14 8.18
CA ILE A 151 8.50 7.71 7.65
C ILE A 151 8.02 8.76 6.65
N HIS A 152 7.68 8.31 5.45
CA HIS A 152 7.14 9.15 4.37
C HIS A 152 5.63 9.01 4.28
N HIS A 153 5.00 9.98 3.65
CA HIS A 153 3.59 9.88 3.29
C HIS A 153 3.35 8.67 2.40
N GLY A 154 2.37 7.84 2.74
CA GLY A 154 2.07 6.61 2.01
C GLY A 154 2.81 5.37 2.48
N ASP A 155 3.83 5.49 3.33
CA ASP A 155 4.54 4.33 3.88
C ASP A 155 3.60 3.38 4.62
N LEU A 156 3.92 2.10 4.54
CA LEU A 156 3.18 1.05 5.23
C LEU A 156 3.75 0.85 6.64
N LEU A 157 2.96 1.08 7.67
CA LEU A 157 3.35 0.90 9.06
C LEU A 157 2.71 -0.35 9.63
N LEU A 158 3.49 -1.24 10.27
CA LEU A 158 2.98 -2.30 11.11
C LEU A 158 3.02 -1.84 12.57
N ILE A 159 1.87 -1.84 13.20
CA ILE A 159 1.65 -1.34 14.56
C ILE A 159 1.31 -2.50 15.48
N ASN A 160 2.07 -2.65 16.57
CA ASN A 160 1.74 -3.58 17.66
C ASN A 160 0.91 -2.86 18.72
N ARG A 161 -0.36 -3.22 18.83
CA ARG A 161 -1.33 -2.66 19.77
C ARG A 161 -1.29 -3.27 21.17
N GLU A 162 -0.52 -4.33 21.36
CA GLU A 162 -0.26 -4.90 22.69
C GLU A 162 0.53 -3.91 23.54
N VAL A 163 1.39 -3.11 22.89
CA VAL A 163 2.20 -2.08 23.54
C VAL A 163 1.37 -0.81 23.72
N ASN A 164 0.71 -0.68 24.85
CA ASN A 164 -0.16 0.44 25.24
C ASN A 164 0.50 1.46 26.18
N SER A 165 1.81 1.35 26.40
CA SER A 165 2.61 2.29 27.17
C SER A 165 4.02 2.38 26.61
N ALA A 166 4.63 3.56 26.65
CA ALA A 166 5.98 3.78 26.15
C ALA A 166 7.00 3.48 27.25
N LYS A 167 7.25 2.19 27.51
CA LYS A 167 8.29 1.71 28.44
C LYS A 167 9.70 1.79 27.87
N GLU A 168 9.82 1.84 26.55
CA GLU A 168 11.07 1.87 25.81
C GLU A 168 11.05 3.02 24.80
N GLU A 169 12.22 3.49 24.44
CA GLU A 169 12.33 4.43 23.32
C GLU A 169 11.85 3.77 22.02
N GLY A 170 11.16 4.54 21.18
CA GLY A 170 10.62 4.01 19.93
C GLY A 170 9.65 4.96 19.25
N ILE A 171 9.10 4.53 18.14
CA ILE A 171 8.06 5.27 17.40
C ILE A 171 6.70 4.71 17.81
N TYR A 172 5.83 5.60 18.23
CA TYR A 172 4.51 5.25 18.73
C TYR A 172 3.41 6.01 18.00
N VAL A 173 2.27 5.37 17.89
CA VAL A 173 1.01 6.00 17.50
C VAL A 173 0.29 6.43 18.75
N ILE A 174 0.00 7.71 18.86
CA ILE A 174 -0.53 8.36 20.06
C ILE A 174 -1.83 9.07 19.72
N ARG A 175 -2.84 8.96 20.59
CA ARG A 175 -4.04 9.78 20.51
C ARG A 175 -3.99 10.90 21.57
N SER A 176 -4.19 12.12 21.10
CA SER A 176 -4.38 13.30 21.94
C SER A 176 -5.73 13.94 21.57
N GLY A 177 -6.74 13.69 22.37
CA GLY A 177 -8.13 14.08 22.06
C GLY A 177 -8.61 13.44 20.75
N LYS A 178 -8.89 14.28 19.73
CA LYS A 178 -9.34 13.84 18.40
C LYS A 178 -8.18 13.63 17.40
N GLN A 179 -6.96 13.97 17.77
CA GLN A 179 -5.79 13.92 16.88
C GLN A 179 -5.01 12.63 17.08
N ILE A 180 -4.49 12.09 15.97
CA ILE A 180 -3.57 10.96 15.97
C ILE A 180 -2.20 11.47 15.53
N TRP A 181 -1.20 11.17 16.32
CA TRP A 181 0.19 11.54 16.06
C TRP A 181 1.06 10.29 15.95
N ILE A 182 2.03 10.33 15.06
CA ILE A 182 3.18 9.42 15.06
C ILE A 182 4.34 10.22 15.63
N LYS A 183 4.92 9.74 16.73
CA LYS A 183 6.03 10.41 17.40
C LYS A 183 7.05 9.40 17.91
N ARG A 184 8.29 9.81 17.93
CA ARG A 184 9.33 9.14 18.68
C ARG A 184 9.22 9.56 20.14
N ILE A 185 9.19 8.59 21.05
CA ILE A 185 9.15 8.84 22.48
C ILE A 185 10.52 8.56 23.06
N GLN A 186 11.02 9.50 23.86
CA GLN A 186 12.22 9.39 24.69
C GLN A 186 11.86 9.63 26.14
N GLY A 187 12.40 8.80 27.04
CA GLY A 187 12.27 8.99 28.48
C GLY A 187 13.06 10.18 28.98
N LEU A 188 12.50 10.95 29.89
CA LEU A 188 13.16 12.01 30.65
C LEU A 188 13.08 11.70 32.15
N PRO A 189 13.95 12.26 33.00
CA PRO A 189 13.90 12.03 34.45
C PRO A 189 12.53 12.38 35.07
N ASN A 190 11.82 13.38 34.55
CA ASN A 190 10.57 13.87 35.10
C ASN A 190 9.38 13.74 34.12
N GLY A 191 9.49 12.86 33.10
CA GLY A 191 8.44 12.72 32.11
C GLY A 191 8.91 12.04 30.83
N ILE A 192 8.39 12.49 29.72
CA ILE A 192 8.77 12.01 28.39
C ILE A 192 8.95 13.18 27.42
N ARG A 193 9.70 12.92 26.36
CA ARG A 193 9.83 13.82 25.21
C ARG A 193 9.18 13.16 23.98
N LEU A 194 8.23 13.88 23.38
CA LEU A 194 7.65 13.54 22.08
C LEU A 194 8.45 14.25 20.99
N MET A 195 9.01 13.48 20.06
CA MET A 195 9.81 14.02 18.98
C MET A 195 9.21 13.64 17.63
N SER A 196 9.22 14.60 16.71
CA SER A 196 9.11 14.33 15.28
C SER A 196 10.51 14.18 14.70
N ASP A 197 10.70 13.21 13.77
CA ASP A 197 12.01 13.07 13.13
C ASP A 197 12.29 14.23 12.15
N ASN A 198 11.25 14.88 11.61
CA ASN A 198 11.34 16.16 10.91
C ASN A 198 11.46 17.35 11.89
N LYS A 199 12.62 17.45 12.51
CA LYS A 199 12.90 18.44 13.57
C LYS A 199 12.83 19.89 13.09
N THR A 200 13.02 20.14 11.80
CA THR A 200 13.02 21.50 11.23
C THR A 200 11.64 22.14 11.31
N LEU A 201 10.58 21.36 11.08
CA LEU A 201 9.20 21.87 11.07
C LEU A 201 8.43 21.57 12.36
N TYR A 202 8.87 20.54 13.10
CA TYR A 202 8.14 20.02 14.27
C TYR A 202 9.04 19.97 15.50
N PRO A 203 9.03 21.02 16.36
CA PRO A 203 9.82 21.02 17.58
C PRO A 203 9.39 19.91 18.55
N PRO A 204 10.29 19.42 19.41
CA PRO A 204 9.96 18.45 20.43
C PRO A 204 8.99 19.02 21.48
N ILE A 205 8.23 18.16 22.11
CA ILE A 205 7.29 18.48 23.18
C ILE A 205 7.69 17.68 24.42
N ASP A 206 8.06 18.36 25.48
CA ASP A 206 8.33 17.74 26.78
C ASP A 206 7.06 17.70 27.60
N LEU A 207 6.73 16.52 28.14
CA LEU A 207 5.54 16.27 28.94
C LEU A 207 5.94 15.72 30.30
N SER A 208 5.30 16.22 31.36
CA SER A 208 5.38 15.59 32.68
C SER A 208 4.71 14.21 32.66
N PHE A 209 4.98 13.38 33.68
CA PHE A 209 4.30 12.09 33.82
C PHE A 209 2.77 12.23 33.87
N GLU A 210 2.27 13.27 34.52
CA GLU A 210 0.84 13.56 34.59
C GLU A 210 0.24 13.83 33.20
N GLN A 211 0.90 14.67 32.40
CA GLN A 211 0.51 14.96 31.02
C GLN A 211 0.62 13.74 30.11
N TYR A 212 1.65 12.91 30.32
CA TYR A 212 1.81 11.65 29.60
C TYR A 212 0.67 10.68 29.87
N HIS A 213 0.22 10.55 31.11
CA HIS A 213 -0.91 9.69 31.47
C HIS A 213 -2.26 10.13 30.86
N ALA A 214 -2.36 11.39 30.43
CA ALA A 214 -3.53 11.88 29.70
C ALA A 214 -3.51 11.52 28.19
N LEU A 215 -2.39 10.98 27.68
CA LEU A 215 -2.28 10.51 26.31
C LEU A 215 -2.67 9.03 26.21
N GLU A 216 -3.31 8.67 25.11
CA GLU A 216 -3.56 7.26 24.78
C GLU A 216 -2.48 6.75 23.82
N ILE A 217 -1.69 5.78 24.24
CA ILE A 217 -0.79 5.04 23.35
C ILE A 217 -1.61 3.97 22.63
N ILE A 218 -1.79 4.13 21.31
CA ILE A 218 -2.53 3.19 20.47
C ILE A 218 -1.68 1.96 20.16
N GLY A 219 -0.36 2.14 20.01
CA GLY A 219 0.57 1.06 19.75
C GLY A 219 1.97 1.55 19.35
N LYS A 220 2.92 0.61 19.27
CA LYS A 220 4.29 0.83 18.84
C LYS A 220 4.44 0.47 17.37
N VAL A 221 5.08 1.31 16.57
CA VAL A 221 5.47 1.00 15.19
C VAL A 221 6.64 0.03 15.23
N ILE A 222 6.48 -1.16 14.66
CA ILE A 222 7.49 -2.23 14.70
C ILE A 222 8.08 -2.56 13.32
N PHE A 223 7.48 -2.03 12.25
CA PHE A 223 7.99 -2.16 10.88
C PHE A 223 7.52 -0.98 10.03
N ILE A 224 8.36 -0.58 9.08
CA ILE A 224 8.09 0.47 8.10
C ILE A 224 8.44 -0.08 6.73
N GLY A 225 7.47 -0.06 5.81
CA GLY A 225 7.66 -0.39 4.39
C GLY A 225 7.60 0.88 3.55
N HIS A 226 8.69 1.21 2.87
CA HIS A 226 8.76 2.37 1.98
C HIS A 226 8.31 2.04 0.57
N HIS A 227 7.60 2.96 -0.06
CA HIS A 227 7.32 2.91 -1.49
C HIS A 227 8.43 3.64 -2.26
N LEU A 228 9.02 2.96 -3.24
CA LEU A 228 10.05 3.52 -4.15
C LEU A 228 9.41 3.98 -5.47
N ILE A 229 8.31 4.75 -5.40
CA ILE A 229 7.57 5.20 -6.59
C ILE A 229 7.84 6.69 -6.84
#